data_80535758dbb70f873e2f0c18ba1de605
#
_entry.id   80535758dbb70f873e2f0c18ba1de605
#
_cell.length_a   1.000
_cell.length_b   1.000
_cell.length_c   1.000
_cell.angle_alpha   90.00
_cell.angle_beta   90.00
_cell.angle_gamma   90.00
#
_symmetry.space_group_name_H-M   'P 1'
#
loop_
_entity.id
_entity.type
_entity.pdbx_description
1 polymer ?
#
loop_
_entity_poly.entity_id
_entity_poly.type
_entity_poly.pdbx_seq_one_letter_code
_entity_poly.pdbx_strand_id
1 'polypeptide(L)'
;MKKDEKINYKIDSNVLKNYVNAINSIKAPMNQIKKQLDQLSKPMKEMSNSINESMKPIQEELKSINTMSSAIKELLIKYPNEQAKILTDTIKQIMNTNNGMLSTRMIEPLNISRQYLSIMENNNDIEKVSRGIYLSPNAFEDSYFSFQQKYKKAIFSHMNALYFYGMTEEFPYNYTVTVPQSYHVDTVNEKCNVFYVSDDIYELGIVEIETPNGNKVRVYDKERCICDIIRSKGRMDSEQVKKTIKQYMQSRDKDIAKLSEYSKNMGINKKVMEMVGGYYEWFCPSS
;
A
#
# COMPACT_ATOMS: atom_id res chain seq x y z
N MET A 1 17.86 -75.60 -2.20
CA MET A 1 16.42 -75.54 -1.94
C MET A 1 16.26 -75.18 -0.46
N LYS A 2 16.03 -73.91 -0.13
CA LYS A 2 15.63 -73.50 1.21
C LYS A 2 14.10 -73.35 1.21
N LYS A 3 13.46 -74.07 2.08
CA LYS A 3 11.99 -74.04 2.29
C LYS A 3 11.65 -72.69 2.92
N ASP A 4 10.74 -71.94 2.29
CA ASP A 4 10.10 -70.76 2.88
C ASP A 4 9.15 -71.24 4.00
N GLU A 5 9.53 -70.99 5.25
CA GLU A 5 8.66 -71.08 6.40
C GLU A 5 7.65 -69.94 6.37
N LYS A 6 6.40 -70.22 6.01
CA LYS A 6 5.28 -69.31 6.21
C LYS A 6 5.01 -69.12 7.70
N ILE A 7 5.45 -68.01 8.26
CA ILE A 7 5.12 -67.57 9.61
C ILE A 7 3.63 -67.20 9.63
N ASN A 8 2.86 -68.06 10.24
CA ASN A 8 1.42 -67.86 10.36
C ASN A 8 1.13 -67.08 11.67
N TYR A 9 1.05 -65.74 11.56
CA TYR A 9 0.68 -64.91 12.70
C TYR A 9 -0.82 -65.08 13.00
N LYS A 10 -1.14 -65.83 14.06
CA LYS A 10 -2.49 -65.79 14.66
C LYS A 10 -2.67 -64.43 15.34
N ILE A 11 -3.33 -63.49 14.67
CA ILE A 11 -3.72 -62.25 15.31
C ILE A 11 -4.87 -62.54 16.27
N ASP A 12 -4.71 -62.15 17.53
CA ASP A 12 -5.74 -62.32 18.56
C ASP A 12 -7.04 -61.61 18.15
N SER A 13 -8.16 -62.32 18.20
CA SER A 13 -9.47 -61.83 17.81
C SER A 13 -9.90 -60.57 18.61
N ASN A 14 -9.39 -60.41 19.85
CA ASN A 14 -9.61 -59.25 20.68
C ASN A 14 -8.87 -58.01 20.19
N VAL A 15 -7.67 -58.19 19.69
CA VAL A 15 -6.85 -57.12 19.08
C VAL A 15 -7.52 -56.60 17.80
N LEU A 16 -8.05 -57.50 16.97
CA LEU A 16 -8.84 -57.15 15.78
C LEU A 16 -10.12 -56.42 16.12
N LYS A 17 -10.87 -56.87 17.15
CA LYS A 17 -12.07 -56.17 17.62
C LYS A 17 -11.78 -54.78 18.12
N ASN A 18 -10.73 -54.61 18.93
CA ASN A 18 -10.31 -53.30 19.42
C ASN A 18 -9.88 -52.35 18.29
N TYR A 19 -9.17 -52.87 17.29
CA TYR A 19 -8.79 -52.12 16.10
C TYR A 19 -9.99 -51.66 15.26
N VAL A 20 -10.94 -52.55 15.03
CA VAL A 20 -12.21 -52.23 14.32
C VAL A 20 -13.02 -51.17 15.07
N ASN A 21 -13.11 -51.28 16.40
CA ASN A 21 -13.81 -50.32 17.25
C ASN A 21 -13.12 -48.95 17.22
N ALA A 22 -11.78 -48.89 17.23
CA ALA A 22 -11.02 -47.67 17.11
C ALA A 22 -11.22 -47.01 15.72
N ILE A 23 -11.23 -47.77 14.64
CA ILE A 23 -11.55 -47.27 13.30
C ILE A 23 -12.95 -46.71 13.22
N ASN A 24 -13.94 -47.39 13.79
CA ASN A 24 -15.32 -46.95 13.77
C ASN A 24 -15.55 -45.70 14.64
N SER A 25 -14.81 -45.53 15.73
CA SER A 25 -14.87 -44.29 16.55
C SER A 25 -14.33 -43.06 15.84
N ILE A 26 -13.37 -43.22 14.88
CA ILE A 26 -12.81 -42.12 14.07
C ILE A 26 -13.70 -41.85 12.85
N LYS A 27 -14.41 -42.83 12.34
CA LYS A 27 -15.19 -42.74 11.11
C LYS A 27 -16.34 -41.72 11.18
N ALA A 28 -17.03 -41.65 12.33
CA ALA A 28 -18.11 -40.69 12.54
C ALA A 28 -17.64 -39.22 12.58
N PRO A 29 -16.61 -38.85 13.36
CA PRO A 29 -16.02 -37.50 13.30
C PRO A 29 -15.47 -37.12 11.92
N MET A 30 -14.82 -38.06 11.23
CA MET A 30 -14.31 -37.81 9.87
C MET A 30 -15.41 -37.51 8.86
N ASN A 31 -16.53 -38.22 8.94
CA ASN A 31 -17.69 -37.94 8.08
C ASN A 31 -18.31 -36.57 8.37
N GLN A 32 -18.29 -36.14 9.63
CA GLN A 32 -18.78 -34.82 10.04
C GLN A 32 -17.87 -33.72 9.52
N ILE A 33 -16.55 -33.89 9.61
CA ILE A 33 -15.55 -32.96 9.04
C ILE A 33 -15.69 -32.89 7.51
N LYS A 34 -15.86 -34.03 6.84
CA LYS A 34 -16.10 -34.06 5.40
C LYS A 34 -17.35 -33.27 5.02
N LYS A 35 -18.45 -33.43 5.76
CA LYS A 35 -19.69 -32.70 5.52
C LYS A 35 -19.56 -31.19 5.73
N GLN A 36 -18.77 -30.78 6.73
CA GLN A 36 -18.43 -29.37 6.96
C GLN A 36 -17.53 -28.79 5.85
N LEU A 37 -16.53 -29.54 5.36
CA LEU A 37 -15.68 -29.19 4.24
C LEU A 37 -16.50 -29.02 2.94
N ASP A 38 -17.43 -29.92 2.67
CA ASP A 38 -18.32 -29.83 1.51
C ASP A 38 -19.26 -28.62 1.59
N GLN A 39 -19.73 -28.25 2.80
CA GLN A 39 -20.52 -27.05 3.02
C GLN A 39 -19.72 -25.74 2.81
N LEU A 40 -18.43 -25.73 3.11
CA LEU A 40 -17.54 -24.58 2.89
C LEU A 40 -17.06 -24.47 1.44
N SER A 41 -16.93 -25.61 0.75
CA SER A 41 -16.42 -25.63 -0.64
C SER A 41 -17.38 -25.01 -1.65
N LYS A 42 -18.70 -25.09 -1.40
CA LYS A 42 -19.72 -24.56 -2.29
C LYS A 42 -19.75 -23.02 -2.34
N PRO A 43 -19.79 -22.30 -1.20
CA PRO A 43 -19.67 -20.84 -1.19
C PRO A 43 -18.34 -20.33 -1.76
N MET A 44 -17.22 -21.04 -1.52
CA MET A 44 -15.93 -20.69 -2.09
C MET A 44 -15.90 -20.80 -3.61
N LYS A 45 -16.54 -21.83 -4.18
CA LYS A 45 -16.67 -21.96 -5.64
C LYS A 45 -17.56 -20.87 -6.24
N GLU A 46 -18.66 -20.54 -5.59
CA GLU A 46 -19.58 -19.47 -6.01
C GLU A 46 -18.88 -18.11 -5.95
N MET A 47 -18.11 -17.85 -4.89
CA MET A 47 -17.30 -16.64 -4.77
C MET A 47 -16.17 -16.57 -5.85
N SER A 48 -15.50 -17.69 -6.12
CA SER A 48 -14.51 -17.78 -7.19
C SER A 48 -15.11 -17.50 -8.57
N ASN A 49 -16.31 -18.06 -8.84
CA ASN A 49 -17.01 -17.82 -10.09
C ASN A 49 -17.46 -16.35 -10.23
N SER A 50 -17.98 -15.76 -9.15
CA SER A 50 -18.36 -14.34 -9.12
C SER A 50 -17.16 -13.41 -9.35
N ILE A 51 -16.00 -13.71 -8.75
CA ILE A 51 -14.74 -12.97 -8.99
C ILE A 51 -14.32 -13.12 -10.45
N ASN A 52 -14.35 -14.32 -11.01
CA ASN A 52 -13.98 -14.55 -12.40
C ASN A 52 -14.91 -13.82 -13.37
N GLU A 53 -16.21 -13.79 -13.09
CA GLU A 53 -17.16 -13.03 -13.90
C GLU A 53 -16.96 -11.52 -13.80
N SER A 54 -16.68 -11.01 -12.62
CA SER A 54 -16.34 -9.60 -12.38
C SER A 54 -15.03 -9.17 -13.08
N MET A 55 -14.11 -10.12 -13.25
CA MET A 55 -12.83 -9.88 -13.93
C MET A 55 -12.89 -9.99 -15.46
N LYS A 56 -13.95 -10.56 -16.03
CA LYS A 56 -14.10 -10.70 -17.51
C LYS A 56 -13.98 -9.37 -18.25
N PRO A 57 -14.68 -8.28 -17.86
CA PRO A 57 -14.54 -6.98 -18.55
C PRO A 57 -13.10 -6.48 -18.54
N ILE A 58 -12.41 -6.62 -17.41
CA ILE A 58 -11.00 -6.21 -17.26
C ILE A 58 -10.09 -7.05 -18.15
N GLN A 59 -10.35 -8.35 -18.28
CA GLN A 59 -9.59 -9.24 -19.16
C GLN A 59 -9.82 -8.91 -20.64
N GLU A 60 -11.03 -8.51 -21.02
CA GLU A 60 -11.36 -8.08 -22.39
C GLU A 60 -10.70 -6.73 -22.71
N GLU A 61 -10.71 -5.78 -21.77
CA GLU A 61 -9.97 -4.53 -21.92
C GLU A 61 -8.46 -4.74 -22.03
N LEU A 62 -7.87 -5.60 -21.20
CA LEU A 62 -6.44 -5.97 -21.29
C LEU A 62 -6.11 -6.65 -22.62
N LYS A 63 -7.00 -7.49 -23.14
CA LYS A 63 -6.84 -8.13 -24.45
C LYS A 63 -6.91 -7.10 -25.58
N SER A 64 -7.82 -6.14 -25.49
CA SER A 64 -7.94 -5.01 -26.40
C SER A 64 -6.67 -4.14 -26.38
N ILE A 65 -6.18 -3.78 -25.20
CA ILE A 65 -4.95 -3.02 -25.01
C ILE A 65 -3.74 -3.77 -25.60
N ASN A 66 -3.63 -5.07 -25.37
CA ASN A 66 -2.55 -5.88 -25.94
C ASN A 66 -2.61 -5.97 -27.47
N THR A 67 -3.82 -6.04 -28.05
CA THR A 67 -4.01 -6.05 -29.51
C THR A 67 -3.65 -4.69 -30.12
N MET A 68 -4.06 -3.59 -29.48
CA MET A 68 -3.64 -2.24 -29.87
C MET A 68 -2.12 -2.06 -29.73
N SER A 69 -1.52 -2.57 -28.65
CA SER A 69 -0.07 -2.52 -28.45
C SER A 69 0.71 -3.26 -29.54
N SER A 70 0.21 -4.42 -30.03
CA SER A 70 0.87 -5.15 -31.12
C SER A 70 0.75 -4.42 -32.45
N ALA A 71 -0.42 -3.86 -32.79
CA ALA A 71 -0.62 -3.06 -33.98
C ALA A 71 0.23 -1.77 -33.98
N ILE A 72 0.31 -1.11 -32.82
CA ILE A 72 1.19 0.04 -32.64
C ILE A 72 2.66 -0.36 -32.83
N LYS A 73 3.11 -1.50 -32.29
CA LYS A 73 4.48 -2.00 -32.49
C LYS A 73 4.81 -2.22 -33.98
N GLU A 74 3.91 -2.78 -34.75
CA GLU A 74 4.11 -2.96 -36.21
C GLU A 74 4.22 -1.63 -36.95
N LEU A 75 3.38 -0.65 -36.64
CA LEU A 75 3.46 0.71 -37.18
C LEU A 75 4.77 1.38 -36.79
N LEU A 76 5.20 1.21 -35.55
CA LEU A 76 6.42 1.81 -35.01
C LEU A 76 7.70 1.26 -35.68
N ILE A 77 7.73 -0.02 -36.04
CA ILE A 77 8.83 -0.63 -36.80
C ILE A 77 8.91 -0.03 -38.22
N LYS A 78 7.78 0.30 -38.82
CA LYS A 78 7.68 0.81 -40.17
C LYS A 78 8.06 2.29 -40.32
N TYR A 79 7.86 3.08 -39.27
CA TYR A 79 8.07 4.54 -39.26
C TYR A 79 8.89 5.00 -38.03
N PRO A 80 10.22 4.81 -38.00
CA PRO A 80 11.04 5.06 -36.81
C PRO A 80 11.07 6.53 -36.39
N ASN A 81 10.98 7.49 -37.31
CA ASN A 81 10.96 8.93 -36.98
C ASN A 81 9.62 9.36 -36.38
N GLU A 82 8.51 8.82 -36.84
CA GLU A 82 7.18 9.06 -36.26
C GLU A 82 7.06 8.36 -34.89
N GLN A 83 7.67 7.20 -34.73
CA GLN A 83 7.79 6.52 -33.46
C GLN A 83 8.44 7.42 -32.39
N ALA A 84 9.60 7.98 -32.69
CA ALA A 84 10.30 8.85 -31.74
C ALA A 84 9.41 10.03 -31.33
N LYS A 85 8.69 10.63 -32.29
CA LYS A 85 7.77 11.73 -32.06
C LYS A 85 6.61 11.30 -31.13
N ILE A 86 5.92 10.18 -31.44
CA ILE A 86 4.80 9.68 -30.62
C ILE A 86 5.26 9.42 -29.18
N LEU A 87 6.43 8.81 -29.01
CA LEU A 87 6.95 8.49 -27.68
C LEU A 87 7.35 9.75 -26.88
N THR A 88 7.98 10.73 -27.52
CA THR A 88 8.32 12.01 -26.90
C THR A 88 7.06 12.82 -26.56
N ASP A 89 6.06 12.84 -27.44
CA ASP A 89 4.77 13.49 -27.15
C ASP A 89 4.02 12.80 -26.00
N THR A 90 4.07 11.48 -25.92
CA THR A 90 3.52 10.71 -24.81
C THR A 90 4.21 11.08 -23.49
N ILE A 91 5.54 11.17 -23.49
CA ILE A 91 6.30 11.60 -22.30
C ILE A 91 5.89 13.03 -21.89
N LYS A 92 5.79 13.97 -22.84
CA LYS A 92 5.33 15.33 -22.57
C LYS A 92 3.90 15.37 -21.99
N GLN A 93 3.00 14.53 -22.48
CA GLN A 93 1.63 14.42 -21.91
C GLN A 93 1.65 13.92 -20.47
N ILE A 94 2.46 12.89 -20.18
CA ILE A 94 2.63 12.39 -18.80
C ILE A 94 3.18 13.49 -17.90
N MET A 95 4.17 14.27 -18.37
CA MET A 95 4.70 15.39 -17.61
C MET A 95 3.65 16.46 -17.35
N ASN A 96 2.86 16.82 -18.34
CA ASN A 96 1.79 17.82 -18.19
C ASN A 96 0.74 17.41 -17.15
N THR A 97 0.39 16.13 -17.09
CA THR A 97 -0.55 15.61 -16.07
C THR A 97 0.05 15.52 -14.66
N ASN A 98 1.37 15.66 -14.55
CA ASN A 98 2.11 15.63 -13.29
C ASN A 98 2.89 16.95 -13.06
N ASN A 99 2.28 18.07 -13.42
CA ASN A 99 2.82 19.41 -13.20
C ASN A 99 4.28 19.61 -13.70
N GLY A 100 4.56 19.00 -14.85
CA GLY A 100 5.88 19.06 -15.48
C GLY A 100 6.89 18.05 -14.93
N MET A 101 6.51 17.19 -14.00
CA MET A 101 7.41 16.18 -13.42
C MET A 101 7.27 14.81 -14.09
N LEU A 102 8.37 14.11 -14.22
CA LEU A 102 8.42 12.74 -14.70
C LEU A 102 9.35 11.89 -13.83
N SER A 103 8.84 10.73 -13.40
CA SER A 103 9.68 9.65 -12.91
C SER A 103 9.85 8.57 -13.97
N THR A 104 11.06 7.99 -14.12
CA THR A 104 11.28 6.85 -15.03
C THR A 104 10.31 5.71 -14.81
N ARG A 105 9.76 5.57 -13.61
CA ARG A 105 8.76 4.55 -13.26
C ARG A 105 7.41 4.74 -13.94
N MET A 106 7.06 5.97 -14.28
CA MET A 106 5.81 6.30 -14.97
C MET A 106 5.80 5.80 -16.41
N ILE A 107 6.98 5.71 -17.02
CA ILE A 107 7.13 5.23 -18.40
C ILE A 107 7.48 3.74 -18.50
N GLU A 108 7.88 3.09 -17.39
CA GLU A 108 8.17 1.66 -17.35
C GLU A 108 6.99 0.78 -17.80
N PRO A 109 5.74 1.01 -17.35
CA PRO A 109 4.58 0.21 -17.79
C PRO A 109 4.28 0.35 -19.29
N LEU A 110 4.72 1.45 -19.90
CA LEU A 110 4.54 1.74 -21.33
C LEU A 110 5.66 1.15 -22.19
N ASN A 111 6.63 0.46 -21.58
CA ASN A 111 7.83 -0.06 -22.24
C ASN A 111 8.60 1.00 -23.05
N ILE A 112 8.55 2.26 -22.63
CA ILE A 112 9.30 3.35 -23.24
C ILE A 112 10.77 3.23 -22.79
N SER A 113 11.68 3.14 -23.76
CA SER A 113 13.12 3.09 -23.48
C SER A 113 13.60 4.39 -22.84
N ARG A 114 14.42 4.27 -21.79
CA ARG A 114 15.07 5.41 -21.13
C ARG A 114 15.98 6.21 -22.07
N GLN A 115 16.35 5.65 -23.20
CA GLN A 115 17.12 6.33 -24.23
C GLN A 115 16.40 7.57 -24.76
N TYR A 116 15.05 7.54 -24.83
CA TYR A 116 14.27 8.72 -25.22
C TYR A 116 14.38 9.86 -24.21
N LEU A 117 14.52 9.58 -22.92
CA LEU A 117 14.76 10.61 -21.91
C LEU A 117 16.12 11.29 -22.13
N SER A 118 17.15 10.52 -22.46
CA SER A 118 18.47 11.09 -22.78
C SER A 118 18.45 11.94 -24.05
N ILE A 119 17.68 11.54 -25.05
CA ILE A 119 17.48 12.33 -26.27
C ILE A 119 16.77 13.65 -25.95
N MET A 120 15.68 13.59 -25.16
CA MET A 120 14.92 14.78 -24.75
C MET A 120 15.74 15.71 -23.84
N GLU A 121 16.58 15.17 -22.97
CA GLU A 121 17.51 15.92 -22.12
C GLU A 121 18.56 16.65 -22.99
N ASN A 122 19.17 15.98 -23.97
CA ASN A 122 20.11 16.56 -24.90
C ASN A 122 19.48 17.66 -25.79
N ASN A 123 18.20 17.54 -26.09
CA ASN A 123 17.45 18.55 -26.85
C ASN A 123 16.93 19.71 -25.96
N ASN A 124 17.19 19.70 -24.68
CA ASN A 124 16.63 20.63 -23.67
C ASN A 124 15.09 20.60 -23.59
N ASP A 125 14.45 19.51 -23.99
CA ASP A 125 13.02 19.28 -23.81
C ASP A 125 12.67 18.98 -22.35
N ILE A 126 13.61 18.41 -21.59
CA ILE A 126 13.50 18.07 -20.17
C ILE A 126 14.83 18.28 -19.46
N GLU A 127 14.78 18.48 -18.15
CA GLU A 127 15.94 18.60 -17.28
C GLU A 127 15.97 17.47 -16.27
N LYS A 128 17.11 16.85 -16.05
CA LYS A 128 17.29 15.82 -15.04
C LYS A 128 17.58 16.45 -13.68
N VAL A 129 16.64 16.33 -12.73
CA VAL A 129 16.75 16.86 -11.37
C VAL A 129 17.52 15.91 -10.46
N SER A 130 17.21 14.63 -10.54
CA SER A 130 17.86 13.59 -9.76
C SER A 130 17.80 12.25 -10.48
N ARG A 131 18.33 11.18 -9.87
CA ARG A 131 18.32 9.85 -10.50
C ARG A 131 16.90 9.37 -10.79
N GLY A 132 16.55 9.37 -12.08
CA GLY A 132 15.26 8.90 -12.58
C GLY A 132 14.10 9.87 -12.40
N ILE A 133 14.38 11.14 -12.06
CA ILE A 133 13.41 12.23 -11.98
C ILE A 133 13.81 13.32 -12.97
N TYR A 134 12.86 13.75 -13.76
CA TYR A 134 13.01 14.76 -14.80
C TYR A 134 11.94 15.84 -14.64
N LEU A 135 12.23 17.03 -15.12
CA LEU A 135 11.39 18.21 -15.04
C LEU A 135 11.23 18.82 -16.43
N SER A 136 10.05 19.31 -16.75
CA SER A 136 9.84 20.14 -17.93
C SER A 136 10.51 21.50 -17.76
N PRO A 137 10.99 22.15 -18.83
CA PRO A 137 11.47 23.52 -18.77
C PRO A 137 10.41 24.43 -18.12
N ASN A 138 10.83 25.28 -17.19
CA ASN A 138 9.98 26.23 -16.45
C ASN A 138 8.97 25.59 -15.45
N ALA A 139 8.99 24.28 -15.22
CA ALA A 139 8.25 23.68 -14.13
C ALA A 139 9.04 23.78 -12.80
N PHE A 140 8.32 23.71 -11.69
CA PHE A 140 8.95 23.70 -10.37
C PHE A 140 9.05 22.27 -9.84
N GLU A 141 10.18 21.96 -9.20
CA GLU A 141 10.35 20.66 -8.57
C GLU A 141 9.39 20.51 -7.37
N ASP A 142 8.62 19.43 -7.36
CA ASP A 142 7.89 18.97 -6.20
C ASP A 142 8.76 17.99 -5.41
N SER A 143 9.38 18.49 -4.37
CA SER A 143 10.31 17.71 -3.56
C SER A 143 9.63 16.54 -2.82
N TYR A 144 8.35 16.68 -2.42
CA TYR A 144 7.57 15.60 -1.81
C TYR A 144 7.32 14.47 -2.80
N PHE A 145 6.91 14.83 -4.01
CA PHE A 145 6.71 13.87 -5.08
C PHE A 145 8.03 13.17 -5.45
N SER A 146 9.11 13.92 -5.68
CA SER A 146 10.46 13.40 -5.97
C SER A 146 10.91 12.41 -4.89
N PHE A 147 10.76 12.77 -3.62
CA PHE A 147 11.11 11.92 -2.49
C PHE A 147 10.34 10.58 -2.53
N GLN A 148 9.03 10.62 -2.73
CA GLN A 148 8.23 9.39 -2.73
C GLN A 148 8.45 8.56 -4.00
N GLN A 149 8.79 9.16 -5.13
CA GLN A 149 9.23 8.44 -6.32
C GLN A 149 10.57 7.71 -6.07
N LYS A 150 11.47 8.27 -5.28
CA LYS A 150 12.71 7.62 -4.88
C LYS A 150 12.47 6.48 -3.89
N TYR A 151 11.62 6.71 -2.88
CA TYR A 151 11.32 5.77 -1.79
C TYR A 151 9.89 5.25 -1.88
N LYS A 152 9.66 4.21 -2.68
CA LYS A 152 8.32 3.67 -3.00
C LYS A 152 7.47 3.28 -1.78
N LYS A 153 8.11 2.82 -0.70
CA LYS A 153 7.40 2.39 0.51
C LYS A 153 7.37 3.47 1.59
N ALA A 154 7.83 4.68 1.29
CA ALA A 154 7.70 5.79 2.22
C ALA A 154 6.29 6.37 2.13
N ILE A 155 5.58 6.41 3.26
CA ILE A 155 4.29 7.07 3.40
C ILE A 155 4.52 8.29 4.28
N PHE A 156 4.13 9.48 3.81
CA PHE A 156 4.22 10.69 4.63
C PHE A 156 3.33 10.55 5.85
N SER A 157 3.87 10.88 7.01
CA SER A 157 3.24 10.64 8.31
C SER A 157 3.59 11.75 9.29
N HIS A 158 3.03 11.68 10.50
CA HIS A 158 3.34 12.62 11.60
C HIS A 158 3.31 14.08 11.12
N MET A 159 4.41 14.84 11.24
CA MET A 159 4.45 16.27 10.94
C MET A 159 4.14 16.59 9.46
N ASN A 160 4.62 15.77 8.51
CA ASN A 160 4.28 16.01 7.09
C ASN A 160 2.81 15.78 6.80
N ALA A 161 2.23 14.71 7.34
CA ALA A 161 0.80 14.47 7.15
C ALA A 161 -0.05 15.55 7.83
N LEU A 162 0.31 15.97 9.04
CA LEU A 162 -0.36 17.07 9.74
C LEU A 162 -0.29 18.38 8.95
N TYR A 163 0.86 18.67 8.35
CA TYR A 163 1.04 19.84 7.48
C TYR A 163 0.13 19.77 6.25
N PHE A 164 0.08 18.65 5.56
CA PHE A 164 -0.81 18.47 4.41
C PHE A 164 -2.29 18.62 4.75
N TYR A 165 -2.70 18.22 5.95
CA TYR A 165 -4.07 18.40 6.43
C TYR A 165 -4.36 19.79 7.04
N GLY A 166 -3.38 20.70 7.05
CA GLY A 166 -3.52 22.00 7.70
C GLY A 166 -3.68 21.90 9.23
N MET A 167 -3.24 20.80 9.83
CA MET A 167 -3.28 20.56 11.27
C MET A 167 -2.01 21.03 12.00
N THR A 168 -1.13 21.71 11.32
CA THR A 168 0.01 22.45 11.86
C THR A 168 0.35 23.59 10.93
N GLU A 169 0.76 24.69 11.48
CA GLU A 169 1.30 25.85 10.74
C GLU A 169 2.81 25.75 10.53
N GLU A 170 3.47 24.81 11.24
CA GLU A 170 4.90 24.60 11.16
C GLU A 170 5.25 23.86 9.87
N PHE A 171 6.07 24.49 9.02
CA PHE A 171 6.63 23.85 7.85
C PHE A 171 7.62 22.75 8.29
N PRO A 172 7.43 21.50 7.86
CA PRO A 172 8.35 20.42 8.23
C PRO A 172 9.66 20.54 7.43
N TYR A 173 10.74 20.97 8.07
CA TYR A 173 12.08 21.09 7.46
C TYR A 173 12.65 19.74 7.01
N ASN A 174 12.28 18.67 7.68
CA ASN A 174 12.68 17.29 7.36
C ASN A 174 11.46 16.50 6.89
N TYR A 175 11.66 15.63 5.91
CA TYR A 175 10.62 14.65 5.58
C TYR A 175 10.36 13.75 6.78
N THR A 176 9.10 13.51 7.08
CA THR A 176 8.69 12.57 8.12
C THR A 176 7.83 11.50 7.49
N VAL A 177 8.35 10.28 7.47
CA VAL A 177 7.72 9.16 6.78
C VAL A 177 7.68 7.92 7.65
N THR A 178 6.72 7.06 7.37
CA THR A 178 6.63 5.72 7.92
C THR A 178 6.89 4.70 6.82
N VAL A 179 7.66 3.67 7.15
CA VAL A 179 8.03 2.58 6.24
C VAL A 179 7.92 1.23 6.97
N PRO A 180 7.80 0.10 6.23
CA PRO A 180 7.94 -1.23 6.82
C PRO A 180 9.33 -1.42 7.44
N GLN A 181 9.42 -2.27 8.47
CA GLN A 181 10.69 -2.54 9.17
C GLN A 181 11.82 -3.02 8.25
N SER A 182 11.48 -3.72 7.17
CA SER A 182 12.44 -4.24 6.19
C SER A 182 12.91 -3.22 5.15
N TYR A 183 12.35 -2.01 5.14
CA TYR A 183 12.65 -1.00 4.11
C TYR A 183 13.64 0.05 4.62
N HIS A 184 14.62 0.39 3.80
CA HIS A 184 15.65 1.36 4.14
C HIS A 184 15.43 2.70 3.41
N VAL A 185 15.57 3.80 4.16
CA VAL A 185 15.61 5.18 3.66
C VAL A 185 16.93 5.81 4.11
N ASP A 186 17.61 6.49 3.21
CA ASP A 186 18.83 7.24 3.52
C ASP A 186 18.48 8.50 4.33
N THR A 187 18.50 8.37 5.65
CA THR A 187 18.06 9.44 6.55
C THR A 187 19.03 10.62 6.61
N VAL A 188 20.29 10.40 6.28
CA VAL A 188 21.34 11.43 6.36
C VAL A 188 21.27 12.35 5.17
N ASN A 189 21.31 11.79 3.95
CA ASN A 189 21.30 12.58 2.73
C ASN A 189 19.93 13.22 2.45
N GLU A 190 18.84 12.56 2.85
CA GLU A 190 17.48 13.04 2.61
C GLU A 190 16.93 13.97 3.69
N LYS A 191 17.67 14.19 4.80
CA LYS A 191 17.15 14.93 5.97
C LYS A 191 15.76 14.44 6.38
N CYS A 192 15.65 13.14 6.65
CA CYS A 192 14.39 12.44 6.83
C CYS A 192 14.28 11.83 8.23
N ASN A 193 13.13 12.02 8.87
CA ASN A 193 12.72 11.31 10.09
C ASN A 193 11.93 10.07 9.69
N VAL A 194 12.46 8.90 9.98
CA VAL A 194 11.83 7.63 9.61
C VAL A 194 11.22 6.93 10.82
N PHE A 195 9.98 6.53 10.68
CA PHE A 195 9.26 5.67 11.63
C PHE A 195 9.06 4.30 11.01
N TYR A 196 9.41 3.27 11.75
CA TYR A 196 9.31 1.89 11.31
C TYR A 196 8.09 1.23 11.93
N VAL A 197 7.34 0.50 11.12
CA VAL A 197 6.15 -0.25 11.55
C VAL A 197 6.19 -1.66 11.00
N SER A 198 5.44 -2.57 11.64
CA SER A 198 5.21 -3.91 11.12
C SER A 198 4.28 -3.88 9.90
N ASP A 199 4.38 -4.90 9.04
CA ASP A 199 3.67 -4.95 7.77
C ASP A 199 2.13 -4.96 7.96
N ASP A 200 1.63 -5.54 9.05
CA ASP A 200 0.21 -5.61 9.40
C ASP A 200 -0.46 -4.24 9.62
N ILE A 201 0.30 -3.26 10.14
CA ILE A 201 -0.21 -1.91 10.37
C ILE A 201 0.28 -0.88 9.34
N TYR A 202 1.17 -1.29 8.41
CA TYR A 202 1.73 -0.38 7.41
C TYR A 202 0.67 0.11 6.42
N GLU A 203 -0.18 -0.80 5.92
CA GLU A 203 -1.21 -0.45 4.93
C GLU A 203 -2.42 0.32 5.53
N LEU A 204 -2.51 0.37 6.86
CA LEU A 204 -3.64 0.95 7.57
C LEU A 204 -3.68 2.47 7.40
N GLY A 205 -4.70 2.99 6.75
CA GLY A 205 -4.96 4.43 6.61
C GLY A 205 -4.16 5.13 5.52
N ILE A 206 -3.61 4.42 4.54
CA ILE A 206 -2.94 5.03 3.38
C ILE A 206 -3.99 5.66 2.46
N VAL A 207 -3.80 6.93 2.14
CA VAL A 207 -4.59 7.69 1.17
C VAL A 207 -3.68 8.49 0.24
N GLU A 208 -4.21 8.96 -0.87
CA GLU A 208 -3.53 9.90 -1.76
C GLU A 208 -4.05 11.31 -1.54
N ILE A 209 -3.15 12.26 -1.46
CA ILE A 209 -3.48 13.70 -1.42
C ILE A 209 -2.62 14.46 -2.42
N GLU A 210 -3.02 15.66 -2.75
CA GLU A 210 -2.22 16.58 -3.56
C GLU A 210 -1.25 17.36 -2.67
N THR A 211 0.00 17.47 -3.12
CA THR A 211 0.99 18.35 -2.52
C THR A 211 0.66 19.82 -2.85
N PRO A 212 1.31 20.80 -2.20
CA PRO A 212 1.17 22.20 -2.59
C PRO A 212 1.51 22.48 -4.08
N ASN A 213 2.29 21.61 -4.71
CA ASN A 213 2.65 21.71 -6.14
C ASN A 213 1.70 20.89 -7.04
N GLY A 214 0.62 20.32 -6.49
CA GLY A 214 -0.45 19.64 -7.21
C GLY A 214 -0.14 18.20 -7.65
N ASN A 215 0.97 17.59 -7.22
CA ASN A 215 1.24 16.18 -7.48
C ASN A 215 0.65 15.28 -6.40
N LYS A 216 0.23 14.08 -6.77
CA LYS A 216 -0.30 13.12 -5.82
C LYS A 216 0.78 12.37 -5.08
N VAL A 217 0.66 12.32 -3.77
CA VAL A 217 1.54 11.58 -2.87
C VAL A 217 0.72 10.77 -1.87
N ARG A 218 1.30 9.67 -1.39
CA ARG A 218 0.68 8.83 -0.38
C ARG A 218 1.01 9.36 1.00
N VAL A 219 -0.02 9.46 1.80
CA VAL A 219 0.04 9.96 3.17
C VAL A 219 -0.88 9.10 4.05
N TYR A 220 -0.65 9.05 5.33
CA TYR A 220 -1.65 8.48 6.25
C TYR A 220 -2.78 9.47 6.48
N ASP A 221 -4.01 8.96 6.57
CA ASP A 221 -5.18 9.76 6.90
C ASP A 221 -5.11 10.36 8.33
N LYS A 222 -6.03 11.26 8.64
CA LYS A 222 -6.04 12.03 9.89
C LYS A 222 -6.07 11.12 11.11
N GLU A 223 -6.92 10.11 11.12
CA GLU A 223 -7.10 9.19 12.24
C GLU A 223 -5.84 8.36 12.49
N ARG A 224 -5.21 7.90 11.41
CA ARG A 224 -3.94 7.21 11.52
C ARG A 224 -2.84 8.14 12.01
N CYS A 225 -2.79 9.38 11.54
CA CYS A 225 -1.82 10.37 12.03
C CYS A 225 -1.99 10.66 13.52
N ILE A 226 -3.21 10.78 14.03
CA ILE A 226 -3.47 10.93 15.46
C ILE A 226 -2.95 9.72 16.24
N CYS A 227 -3.18 8.51 15.76
CA CYS A 227 -2.62 7.30 16.37
C CYS A 227 -1.08 7.34 16.38
N ASP A 228 -0.45 7.71 15.26
CA ASP A 228 1.01 7.73 15.11
C ASP A 228 1.67 8.77 16.05
N ILE A 229 1.12 9.99 16.16
CA ILE A 229 1.66 11.02 17.08
C ILE A 229 1.52 10.62 18.54
N ILE A 230 0.40 9.98 18.93
CA ILE A 230 0.19 9.46 20.28
C ILE A 230 1.17 8.33 20.59
N ARG A 231 1.37 7.41 19.64
CA ARG A 231 2.33 6.31 19.78
C ARG A 231 3.76 6.82 19.92
N SER A 232 4.11 7.86 19.17
CA SER A 232 5.46 8.40 19.07
C SER A 232 5.70 9.66 19.92
N LYS A 233 4.80 9.97 20.88
CA LYS A 233 4.85 11.20 21.68
C LYS A 233 6.21 11.48 22.35
N GLY A 234 6.97 10.45 22.70
CA GLY A 234 8.31 10.61 23.28
C GLY A 234 9.38 11.10 22.29
N ARG A 235 9.08 11.13 20.98
CA ARG A 235 9.96 11.61 19.91
C ARG A 235 9.46 12.92 19.27
N MET A 236 8.41 13.51 19.82
CA MET A 236 7.76 14.71 19.29
C MET A 236 7.61 15.75 20.41
N ASP A 237 7.45 16.98 20.03
CA ASP A 237 7.14 18.05 20.97
C ASP A 237 5.77 17.82 21.63
N SER A 238 5.70 17.87 22.95
CA SER A 238 4.50 17.54 23.71
C SER A 238 3.38 18.57 23.55
N GLU A 239 3.72 19.84 23.37
CA GLU A 239 2.74 20.91 23.16
C GLU A 239 2.13 20.79 21.76
N GLN A 240 2.95 20.50 20.76
CA GLN A 240 2.49 20.24 19.41
C GLN A 240 1.52 19.05 19.34
N VAL A 241 1.84 17.95 20.05
CA VAL A 241 0.96 16.77 20.14
C VAL A 241 -0.39 17.15 20.74
N LYS A 242 -0.41 17.90 21.85
CA LYS A 242 -1.65 18.34 22.51
C LYS A 242 -2.46 19.28 21.60
N LYS A 243 -1.80 20.27 20.96
CA LYS A 243 -2.44 21.21 20.02
C LYS A 243 -3.11 20.46 18.86
N THR A 244 -2.41 19.51 18.28
CA THR A 244 -2.93 18.70 17.16
C THR A 244 -4.12 17.84 17.57
N ILE A 245 -4.07 17.15 18.71
CA ILE A 245 -5.18 16.35 19.22
C ILE A 245 -6.41 17.25 19.48
N LYS A 246 -6.21 18.41 20.11
CA LYS A 246 -7.29 19.38 20.34
C LYS A 246 -7.92 19.83 19.02
N GLN A 247 -7.11 20.20 18.02
CA GLN A 247 -7.59 20.64 16.71
C GLN A 247 -8.37 19.52 16.00
N TYR A 248 -7.86 18.28 16.05
CA TYR A 248 -8.58 17.12 15.50
C TYR A 248 -9.94 16.93 16.19
N MET A 249 -9.99 17.00 17.53
CA MET A 249 -11.24 16.82 18.27
C MET A 249 -12.27 17.93 18.01
N GLN A 250 -11.82 19.13 17.64
CA GLN A 250 -12.68 20.26 17.23
C GLN A 250 -13.12 20.17 15.77
N SER A 251 -12.46 19.36 14.95
CA SER A 251 -12.75 19.21 13.53
C SER A 251 -14.13 18.56 13.31
N ARG A 252 -14.84 19.03 12.29
CA ARG A 252 -16.16 18.49 11.92
C ARG A 252 -16.06 17.16 11.17
N ASP A 253 -14.94 16.91 10.54
CA ASP A 253 -14.65 15.74 9.70
C ASP A 253 -13.88 14.65 10.43
N LYS A 254 -13.79 14.73 11.78
CA LYS A 254 -13.21 13.66 12.60
C LYS A 254 -14.06 12.39 12.55
N ASP A 255 -13.39 11.25 12.43
CA ASP A 255 -14.02 9.92 12.50
C ASP A 255 -13.53 9.16 13.73
N ILE A 256 -14.30 9.25 14.82
CA ILE A 256 -13.95 8.62 16.11
C ILE A 256 -14.06 7.09 16.03
N ALA A 257 -14.98 6.57 15.22
CA ALA A 257 -15.10 5.13 15.05
C ALA A 257 -13.86 4.56 14.38
N LYS A 258 -13.39 5.20 13.32
CA LYS A 258 -12.16 4.87 12.60
C LYS A 258 -10.90 5.04 13.48
N LEU A 259 -10.83 6.14 14.26
CA LEU A 259 -9.76 6.35 15.23
C LEU A 259 -9.69 5.22 16.26
N SER A 260 -10.85 4.80 16.79
CA SER A 260 -10.95 3.69 17.74
C SER A 260 -10.50 2.37 17.11
N GLU A 261 -10.92 2.08 15.88
CA GLU A 261 -10.51 0.90 15.14
C GLU A 261 -8.98 0.87 14.93
N TYR A 262 -8.40 1.95 14.43
CA TYR A 262 -6.96 2.05 14.20
C TYR A 262 -6.16 1.92 15.49
N SER A 263 -6.62 2.55 16.57
CA SER A 263 -5.95 2.47 17.86
C SER A 263 -5.92 1.03 18.43
N LYS A 264 -6.96 0.23 18.17
CA LYS A 264 -7.02 -1.19 18.53
C LYS A 264 -6.04 -2.00 17.69
N ASN A 265 -6.07 -1.84 16.37
CA ASN A 265 -5.17 -2.54 15.44
C ASN A 265 -3.70 -2.22 15.72
N MET A 266 -3.41 -1.01 16.18
CA MET A 266 -2.06 -0.57 16.56
C MET A 266 -1.68 -0.90 18.01
N GLY A 267 -2.55 -1.51 18.83
CA GLY A 267 -2.31 -1.87 20.22
C GLY A 267 -2.14 -0.67 21.18
N ILE A 268 -2.68 0.49 20.83
CA ILE A 268 -2.53 1.74 21.60
C ILE A 268 -3.87 2.32 22.09
N ASN A 269 -4.95 1.55 22.01
CA ASN A 269 -6.30 2.02 22.33
C ASN A 269 -6.38 2.74 23.70
N LYS A 270 -5.76 2.17 24.75
CA LYS A 270 -5.75 2.79 26.08
C LYS A 270 -5.12 4.18 26.07
N LYS A 271 -3.96 4.34 25.40
CA LYS A 271 -3.27 5.64 25.30
C LYS A 271 -4.09 6.67 24.50
N VAL A 272 -4.74 6.24 23.43
CA VAL A 272 -5.60 7.10 22.62
C VAL A 272 -6.81 7.56 23.43
N MET A 273 -7.48 6.65 24.12
CA MET A 273 -8.64 6.98 24.96
C MET A 273 -8.28 7.93 26.13
N GLU A 274 -7.12 7.75 26.76
CA GLU A 274 -6.63 8.66 27.82
C GLU A 274 -6.39 10.07 27.28
N MET A 275 -5.78 10.20 26.09
CA MET A 275 -5.42 11.51 25.52
C MET A 275 -6.59 12.21 24.83
N VAL A 276 -7.50 11.46 24.23
CA VAL A 276 -8.66 11.98 23.50
C VAL A 276 -9.86 12.16 24.45
N GLY A 277 -10.01 11.28 25.44
CA GLY A 277 -11.13 11.28 26.41
C GLY A 277 -11.27 12.59 27.18
N GLY A 278 -10.15 13.20 27.58
CA GLY A 278 -10.16 14.50 28.25
C GLY A 278 -10.76 15.64 27.42
N TYR A 279 -10.83 15.49 26.07
CA TYR A 279 -11.49 16.45 25.18
C TYR A 279 -12.97 16.12 24.94
N TYR A 280 -13.40 14.87 25.14
CA TYR A 280 -14.82 14.48 25.00
C TYR A 280 -15.71 15.16 26.03
N GLU A 281 -15.26 15.24 27.30
CA GLU A 281 -15.99 15.90 28.40
C GLU A 281 -16.19 17.39 28.16
N TRP A 282 -15.30 18.03 27.39
CA TRP A 282 -15.40 19.46 27.03
C TRP A 282 -16.34 19.76 25.87
N PHE A 283 -16.54 18.81 24.96
CA PHE A 283 -17.31 19.04 23.72
C PHE A 283 -18.65 18.30 23.67
N CYS A 284 -18.91 17.38 24.59
CA CYS A 284 -20.21 16.78 24.86
C CYS A 284 -20.51 16.92 26.35
N PRO A 285 -20.89 18.12 26.85
CA PRO A 285 -21.38 18.21 28.20
C PRO A 285 -22.60 17.29 28.30
N SER A 286 -22.53 16.35 29.22
CA SER A 286 -23.61 15.44 29.56
C SER A 286 -24.89 16.24 29.75
N SER A 287 -25.85 16.06 28.83
CA SER A 287 -27.22 16.53 28.92
C SER A 287 -27.95 15.90 30.10
#